data_fe47c773a3844aa02f32f23e3bbf5e54
#
_entry.id   fe47c773a3844aa02f32f23e3bbf5e54
#
_cell.length_a   1.000
_cell.length_b   1.000
_cell.length_c   1.000
_cell.angle_alpha   90.00
_cell.angle_beta   90.00
_cell.angle_gamma   90.00
#
_symmetry.space_group_name_H-M   'P 1'
#
loop_
_entity.id
_entity.type
_entity.pdbx_description
1 polymer ?
#
loop_
_entity_poly.entity_id
_entity_poly.type
_entity_poly.pdbx_seq_one_letter_code
_entity_poly.pdbx_strand_id
1 'polypeptide(L)'
;MGRTPFAVAVDGGQLVGWVEGAGPELLLLHGGPGLSADYLDGLVAELVPGYRVAVYQQRGLAPSTEQGPFDVDAHVADVAAVIRGLGWEKALVAGHSWGGYLATHVAARLPGLLHGVLAIDPIGGVGDGGVEAFEAAMNARTPDVNRQRARELDERAMRGEGDEQAALEGLGLVWPAYFAHPDDAPPMMPMRMSVQAYAGRVRVDG
;
A
#
# COMPACT_ATOMS: atom_id res chain seq x y z
N MET A 1 -10.21 -22.58 4.87
CA MET A 1 -9.35 -22.96 3.73
C MET A 1 -8.04 -22.23 3.93
N GLY A 2 -6.90 -22.84 3.58
CA GLY A 2 -5.60 -22.18 3.76
C GLY A 2 -5.25 -21.27 2.56
N ARG A 3 -4.22 -20.44 2.74
CA ARG A 3 -3.67 -19.57 1.69
C ARG A 3 -3.06 -20.39 0.55
N THR A 4 -3.44 -20.10 -0.66
CA THR A 4 -2.87 -20.69 -1.89
C THR A 4 -1.92 -19.66 -2.50
N PRO A 5 -0.60 -19.90 -2.55
CA PRO A 5 0.35 -18.95 -3.11
C PRO A 5 0.19 -18.83 -4.63
N PHE A 6 0.54 -17.66 -5.15
CA PHE A 6 0.69 -17.43 -6.59
C PHE A 6 1.90 -16.54 -6.89
N ALA A 7 2.37 -16.60 -8.13
CA ALA A 7 3.33 -15.68 -8.68
C ALA A 7 2.91 -15.29 -10.10
N VAL A 8 2.99 -14.03 -10.43
CA VAL A 8 2.64 -13.47 -11.73
C VAL A 8 3.84 -12.76 -12.32
N ALA A 9 4.23 -13.12 -13.53
CA ALA A 9 5.32 -12.45 -14.22
C ALA A 9 4.91 -11.03 -14.63
N VAL A 10 5.82 -10.08 -14.38
CA VAL A 10 5.69 -8.67 -14.76
C VAL A 10 7.03 -8.17 -15.28
N ASP A 11 7.04 -6.96 -15.83
CA ASP A 11 8.30 -6.33 -16.20
C ASP A 11 9.20 -6.14 -14.97
N GLY A 12 10.45 -6.57 -15.09
CA GLY A 12 11.43 -6.56 -14.00
C GLY A 12 11.37 -7.76 -13.04
N GLY A 13 10.49 -8.76 -13.27
CA GLY A 13 10.46 -9.96 -12.43
C GLY A 13 9.10 -10.59 -12.23
N GLN A 14 8.68 -10.76 -11.00
CA GLN A 14 7.38 -11.34 -10.65
C GLN A 14 6.76 -10.63 -9.45
N LEU A 15 5.43 -10.70 -9.37
CA LEU A 15 4.66 -10.35 -8.18
C LEU A 15 4.23 -11.63 -7.48
N VAL A 16 4.42 -11.67 -6.18
CA VAL A 16 4.13 -12.84 -5.36
C VAL A 16 3.04 -12.49 -4.34
N GLY A 17 2.10 -13.40 -4.20
CA GLY A 17 0.99 -13.22 -3.29
C GLY A 17 0.30 -14.54 -2.95
N TRP A 18 -0.90 -14.42 -2.43
CA TRP A 18 -1.73 -15.56 -2.08
C TRP A 18 -3.21 -15.25 -2.24
N VAL A 19 -4.00 -16.31 -2.40
CA VAL A 19 -5.47 -16.26 -2.44
C VAL A 19 -6.01 -17.10 -1.29
N GLU A 20 -7.04 -16.60 -0.62
CA GLU A 20 -7.75 -17.32 0.46
C GLU A 20 -9.26 -17.09 0.34
N GLY A 21 -10.05 -18.06 0.83
CA GLY A 21 -11.51 -17.98 0.81
C GLY A 21 -12.14 -18.44 -0.49
N ALA A 22 -13.45 -18.23 -0.58
CA ALA A 22 -14.27 -18.57 -1.73
C ALA A 22 -15.39 -17.53 -1.88
N GLY A 23 -15.91 -17.34 -3.10
CA GLY A 23 -16.96 -16.36 -3.40
C GLY A 23 -16.53 -15.35 -4.43
N PRO A 24 -17.14 -14.15 -4.46
CA PRO A 24 -16.72 -13.08 -5.36
C PRO A 24 -15.25 -12.71 -5.20
N GLU A 25 -14.60 -12.44 -6.31
CA GLU A 25 -13.18 -12.16 -6.40
C GLU A 25 -12.88 -10.74 -5.91
N LEU A 26 -11.99 -10.64 -4.90
CA LEU A 26 -11.57 -9.39 -4.29
C LEU A 26 -10.04 -9.32 -4.26
N LEU A 27 -9.47 -8.32 -4.93
CA LEU A 27 -8.06 -7.99 -4.84
C LEU A 27 -7.87 -6.88 -3.80
N LEU A 28 -7.09 -7.14 -2.76
CA LEU A 28 -6.80 -6.20 -1.69
C LEU A 28 -5.39 -5.64 -1.83
N LEU A 29 -5.29 -4.30 -1.93
CA LEU A 29 -4.05 -3.55 -2.12
C LEU A 29 -3.58 -2.94 -0.81
N HIS A 30 -2.33 -3.20 -0.44
CA HIS A 30 -1.74 -2.63 0.77
C HIS A 30 -1.29 -1.18 0.58
N GLY A 31 -1.09 -0.49 1.70
CA GLY A 31 -0.59 0.88 1.76
C GLY A 31 0.94 0.98 1.57
N GLY A 32 1.45 2.12 1.74
CA GLY A 32 2.85 2.48 1.56
C GLY A 32 2.99 3.68 0.64
N PRO A 33 3.52 3.55 -0.60
CA PRO A 33 4.10 2.35 -1.22
C PRO A 33 5.33 1.83 -0.48
N GLY A 34 5.68 0.59 -0.77
CA GLY A 34 6.89 -0.03 -0.23
C GLY A 34 6.72 -0.70 1.14
N LEU A 35 5.55 -0.62 1.81
CA LEU A 35 5.28 -1.41 3.01
C LEU A 35 5.05 -2.89 2.69
N SER A 36 5.29 -3.78 3.66
CA SER A 36 4.87 -5.18 3.55
C SER A 36 3.36 -5.31 3.66
N ALA A 37 2.79 -6.30 2.96
CA ALA A 37 1.35 -6.55 2.92
C ALA A 37 0.80 -7.18 4.21
N ASP A 38 1.65 -7.66 5.11
CA ASP A 38 1.30 -8.48 6.27
C ASP A 38 0.33 -7.80 7.23
N TYR A 39 0.36 -6.49 7.33
CA TYR A 39 -0.54 -5.74 8.20
C TYR A 39 -2.02 -5.86 7.81
N LEU A 40 -2.31 -6.31 6.59
CA LEU A 40 -3.68 -6.55 6.12
C LEU A 40 -4.28 -7.85 6.64
N ASP A 41 -3.52 -8.71 7.29
CA ASP A 41 -3.97 -10.05 7.70
C ASP A 41 -5.25 -10.01 8.57
N GLY A 42 -5.38 -9.03 9.45
CA GLY A 42 -6.59 -8.85 10.25
C GLY A 42 -7.82 -8.51 9.39
N LEU A 43 -7.66 -7.62 8.41
CA LEU A 43 -8.73 -7.26 7.48
C LEU A 43 -9.10 -8.45 6.58
N VAL A 44 -8.11 -9.20 6.12
CA VAL A 44 -8.35 -10.39 5.30
C VAL A 44 -9.19 -11.43 6.05
N ALA A 45 -8.90 -11.66 7.34
CA ALA A 45 -9.65 -12.60 8.16
C ALA A 45 -11.16 -12.26 8.23
N GLU A 46 -11.50 -10.98 8.21
CA GLU A 46 -12.89 -10.50 8.19
C GLU A 46 -13.54 -10.63 6.79
N LEU A 47 -12.75 -10.58 5.72
CA LEU A 47 -13.25 -10.62 4.34
C LEU A 47 -13.43 -12.05 3.80
N VAL A 48 -12.56 -12.97 4.19
CA VAL A 48 -12.53 -14.37 3.71
C VAL A 48 -13.87 -15.14 3.86
N PRO A 49 -14.70 -14.90 4.90
CA PRO A 49 -16.01 -15.55 4.97
C PRO A 49 -16.98 -15.23 3.82
N GLY A 50 -16.77 -14.08 3.14
CA GLY A 50 -17.67 -13.61 2.08
C GLY A 50 -17.02 -13.49 0.70
N TYR A 51 -15.70 -13.57 0.63
CA TYR A 51 -14.95 -13.30 -0.61
C TYR A 51 -13.81 -14.29 -0.85
N ARG A 52 -13.45 -14.43 -2.11
CA ARG A 52 -12.18 -15.01 -2.52
C ARG A 52 -11.14 -13.88 -2.60
N VAL A 53 -10.37 -13.71 -1.54
CA VAL A 53 -9.45 -12.58 -1.34
C VAL A 53 -8.08 -12.92 -1.89
N ALA A 54 -7.55 -12.10 -2.79
CA ALA A 54 -6.14 -12.10 -3.18
C ALA A 54 -5.41 -10.91 -2.56
N VAL A 55 -4.21 -11.16 -2.05
CA VAL A 55 -3.25 -10.16 -1.61
C VAL A 55 -1.92 -10.46 -2.26
N TYR A 56 -1.21 -9.46 -2.73
CA TYR A 56 0.16 -9.62 -3.21
C TYR A 56 1.06 -8.53 -2.61
N GLN A 57 2.33 -8.86 -2.47
CA GLN A 57 3.34 -7.85 -2.17
C GLN A 57 3.55 -6.99 -3.42
N GLN A 58 3.28 -5.69 -3.32
CA GLN A 58 3.55 -4.76 -4.43
C GLN A 58 5.06 -4.70 -4.71
N ARG A 59 5.42 -4.30 -5.94
CA ARG A 59 6.83 -4.14 -6.34
C ARG A 59 7.61 -3.24 -5.38
N GLY A 60 8.90 -3.48 -5.29
CA GLY A 60 9.82 -2.76 -4.42
C GLY A 60 10.21 -3.52 -3.16
N LEU A 61 9.53 -4.62 -2.81
CA LEU A 61 9.84 -5.41 -1.62
C LEU A 61 9.67 -6.92 -1.89
N ALA A 62 10.68 -7.71 -1.51
CA ALA A 62 10.58 -9.17 -1.57
C ALA A 62 9.37 -9.69 -0.75
N PRO A 63 8.68 -10.77 -1.23
CA PRO A 63 9.08 -11.70 -2.28
C PRO A 63 8.76 -11.26 -3.71
N SER A 64 8.11 -10.11 -3.93
CA SER A 64 7.92 -9.54 -5.26
C SER A 64 9.21 -8.88 -5.77
N THR A 65 9.21 -8.52 -7.06
CA THR A 65 10.34 -7.81 -7.65
C THR A 65 10.69 -6.54 -6.86
N GLU A 66 11.98 -6.33 -6.63
CA GLU A 66 12.51 -5.11 -6.00
C GLU A 66 12.92 -4.05 -7.03
N GLN A 67 12.67 -4.32 -8.32
CA GLN A 67 13.02 -3.42 -9.40
C GLN A 67 11.85 -2.49 -9.77
N GLY A 68 12.20 -1.22 -10.02
CA GLY A 68 11.27 -0.23 -10.55
C GLY A 68 10.85 -0.49 -12.01
N PRO A 69 10.10 0.41 -12.60
CA PRO A 69 9.69 1.70 -12.06
C PRO A 69 8.68 1.56 -10.91
N PHE A 70 8.60 2.58 -10.04
CA PHE A 70 7.70 2.61 -8.88
C PHE A 70 6.60 3.68 -9.02
N ASP A 71 6.37 4.14 -10.24
CA ASP A 71 5.32 5.10 -10.56
C ASP A 71 3.92 4.46 -10.56
N VAL A 72 2.90 5.29 -10.60
CA VAL A 72 1.50 4.85 -10.61
C VAL A 72 1.18 3.97 -11.80
N ASP A 73 1.76 4.24 -12.97
CA ASP A 73 1.46 3.48 -14.19
C ASP A 73 1.97 2.04 -14.10
N ALA A 74 3.16 1.84 -13.55
CA ALA A 74 3.69 0.52 -13.29
C ALA A 74 2.82 -0.26 -12.27
N HIS A 75 2.41 0.38 -11.19
CA HIS A 75 1.52 -0.25 -10.21
C HIS A 75 0.13 -0.56 -10.77
N VAL A 76 -0.43 0.28 -11.64
CA VAL A 76 -1.69 -0.01 -12.35
C VAL A 76 -1.54 -1.20 -13.29
N ALA A 77 -0.43 -1.28 -14.03
CA ALA A 77 -0.11 -2.43 -14.87
C ALA A 77 0.04 -3.72 -14.03
N ASP A 78 0.65 -3.64 -12.86
CA ASP A 78 0.77 -4.75 -11.92
C ASP A 78 -0.58 -5.28 -11.46
N VAL A 79 -1.50 -4.40 -11.08
CA VAL A 79 -2.87 -4.80 -10.71
C VAL A 79 -3.55 -5.55 -11.85
N ALA A 80 -3.44 -5.05 -13.09
CA ALA A 80 -3.99 -5.73 -14.27
C ALA A 80 -3.34 -7.10 -14.49
N ALA A 81 -2.01 -7.20 -14.30
CA ALA A 81 -1.29 -8.44 -14.44
C ALA A 81 -1.74 -9.47 -13.40
N VAL A 82 -1.93 -9.07 -12.14
CA VAL A 82 -2.39 -9.95 -11.07
C VAL A 82 -3.81 -10.46 -11.35
N ILE A 83 -4.77 -9.59 -11.68
CA ILE A 83 -6.15 -9.99 -12.01
C ILE A 83 -6.15 -11.02 -13.14
N ARG A 84 -5.43 -10.74 -14.23
CA ARG A 84 -5.34 -11.68 -15.37
C ARG A 84 -4.58 -12.95 -15.05
N GLY A 85 -3.48 -12.84 -14.29
CA GLY A 85 -2.65 -13.98 -13.88
C GLY A 85 -3.39 -14.96 -12.95
N LEU A 86 -4.37 -14.48 -12.19
CA LEU A 86 -5.27 -15.30 -11.39
C LEU A 86 -6.41 -15.93 -12.24
N GLY A 87 -6.50 -15.60 -13.52
CA GLY A 87 -7.58 -16.06 -14.41
C GLY A 87 -8.92 -15.37 -14.12
N TRP A 88 -8.90 -14.21 -13.44
CA TRP A 88 -10.10 -13.44 -13.14
C TRP A 88 -10.46 -12.55 -14.33
N GLU A 89 -11.73 -12.56 -14.73
CA GLU A 89 -12.23 -11.66 -15.77
C GLU A 89 -12.35 -10.24 -15.24
N LYS A 90 -12.92 -10.14 -14.04
CA LYS A 90 -13.07 -8.91 -13.27
C LYS A 90 -12.90 -9.19 -11.78
N ALA A 91 -12.57 -8.16 -11.01
CA ALA A 91 -12.49 -8.24 -9.57
C ALA A 91 -13.12 -7.01 -8.89
N LEU A 92 -13.56 -7.17 -7.65
CA LEU A 92 -13.60 -6.05 -6.72
C LEU A 92 -12.16 -5.69 -6.35
N VAL A 93 -11.83 -4.40 -6.32
CA VAL A 93 -10.52 -3.93 -5.88
C VAL A 93 -10.71 -3.06 -4.64
N ALA A 94 -10.18 -3.50 -3.51
CA ALA A 94 -10.14 -2.70 -2.30
C ALA A 94 -8.70 -2.31 -2.01
N GLY A 95 -8.48 -1.13 -1.43
CA GLY A 95 -7.14 -0.70 -1.08
C GLY A 95 -7.14 0.26 0.10
N HIS A 96 -6.10 0.15 0.94
CA HIS A 96 -5.90 0.99 2.09
C HIS A 96 -4.80 2.02 1.83
N SER A 97 -5.02 3.28 2.21
CA SER A 97 -4.04 4.36 2.08
C SER A 97 -3.54 4.50 0.63
N TRP A 98 -2.23 4.34 0.37
CA TRP A 98 -1.68 4.25 -0.98
C TRP A 98 -2.40 3.21 -1.86
N GLY A 99 -2.74 2.05 -1.33
CA GLY A 99 -3.52 1.04 -2.05
C GLY A 99 -4.91 1.55 -2.46
N GLY A 100 -5.54 2.38 -1.63
CA GLY A 100 -6.79 3.06 -1.95
C GLY A 100 -6.62 4.10 -3.07
N TYR A 101 -5.56 4.89 -3.02
CA TYR A 101 -5.19 5.79 -4.10
C TYR A 101 -4.94 5.02 -5.40
N LEU A 102 -4.15 3.95 -5.36
CA LEU A 102 -3.91 3.08 -6.52
C LEU A 102 -5.21 2.49 -7.07
N ALA A 103 -6.13 2.04 -6.20
CA ALA A 103 -7.42 1.52 -6.61
C ALA A 103 -8.25 2.54 -7.40
N THR A 104 -8.21 3.83 -7.04
CA THR A 104 -8.88 4.90 -7.82
C THR A 104 -8.25 5.08 -9.19
N HIS A 105 -6.93 4.98 -9.31
CA HIS A 105 -6.23 5.03 -10.59
C HIS A 105 -6.55 3.82 -11.48
N VAL A 106 -6.68 2.63 -10.88
CA VAL A 106 -7.13 1.42 -11.60
C VAL A 106 -8.55 1.61 -12.11
N ALA A 107 -9.46 2.16 -11.30
CA ALA A 107 -10.83 2.46 -11.72
C ALA A 107 -10.90 3.42 -12.91
N ALA A 108 -10.07 4.45 -12.90
CA ALA A 108 -10.04 5.44 -13.96
C ALA A 108 -9.47 4.89 -15.29
N ARG A 109 -8.46 4.01 -15.21
CA ARG A 109 -7.72 3.54 -16.39
C ARG A 109 -8.18 2.17 -16.92
N LEU A 110 -8.69 1.32 -16.04
CA LEU A 110 -9.02 -0.09 -16.33
C LEU A 110 -10.43 -0.49 -15.85
N PRO A 111 -11.47 0.32 -16.09
CA PRO A 111 -12.82 0.02 -15.59
C PRO A 111 -13.36 -1.32 -16.05
N GLY A 112 -12.89 -1.82 -17.21
CA GLY A 112 -13.30 -3.12 -17.76
C GLY A 112 -12.85 -4.32 -16.93
N LEU A 113 -11.86 -4.19 -16.03
CA LEU A 113 -11.37 -5.24 -15.14
C LEU A 113 -12.05 -5.23 -13.77
N LEU A 114 -13.01 -4.33 -13.53
CA LEU A 114 -13.55 -4.12 -12.19
C LEU A 114 -15.04 -4.44 -12.12
N HIS A 115 -15.45 -5.03 -10.99
CA HIS A 115 -16.83 -5.03 -10.52
C HIS A 115 -17.11 -3.78 -9.66
N GLY A 116 -16.11 -3.22 -9.02
CA GLY A 116 -16.19 -2.03 -8.19
C GLY A 116 -14.88 -1.77 -7.46
N VAL A 117 -14.82 -0.62 -6.78
CA VAL A 117 -13.65 -0.19 -6.01
C VAL A 117 -14.09 0.26 -4.62
N LEU A 118 -13.29 -0.11 -3.61
CA LEU A 118 -13.39 0.41 -2.25
C LEU A 118 -12.03 1.03 -1.87
N ALA A 119 -12.00 2.34 -1.72
CA ALA A 119 -10.84 3.06 -1.20
C ALA A 119 -11.02 3.30 0.31
N ILE A 120 -10.10 2.77 1.11
CA ILE A 120 -10.11 2.85 2.57
C ILE A 120 -9.03 3.85 2.98
N ASP A 121 -9.43 4.95 3.58
CA ASP A 121 -8.54 6.06 4.01
C ASP A 121 -7.49 6.45 2.94
N PRO A 122 -7.92 6.68 1.68
CA PRO A 122 -6.99 6.93 0.59
C PRO A 122 -6.38 8.32 0.70
N ILE A 123 -5.19 8.46 0.13
CA ILE A 123 -4.77 9.75 -0.38
C ILE A 123 -5.67 10.04 -1.59
N GLY A 124 -6.25 11.24 -1.68
CA GLY A 124 -7.18 11.56 -2.75
C GLY A 124 -6.49 11.82 -4.09
N GLY A 125 -7.26 11.69 -5.17
CA GLY A 125 -6.77 11.88 -6.55
C GLY A 125 -7.12 13.25 -7.16
N VAL A 126 -7.69 14.19 -6.39
CA VAL A 126 -8.13 15.51 -6.88
C VAL A 126 -7.51 16.62 -6.03
N GLY A 127 -6.96 17.64 -6.66
CA GLY A 127 -6.25 18.72 -5.97
C GLY A 127 -5.00 18.16 -5.27
N ASP A 128 -4.78 18.60 -4.04
CA ASP A 128 -3.74 18.05 -3.16
C ASP A 128 -4.12 16.69 -2.56
N GLY A 129 -5.30 16.17 -2.85
CA GLY A 129 -5.81 14.90 -2.32
C GLY A 129 -6.11 14.91 -0.82
N GLY A 130 -6.14 16.08 -0.19
CA GLY A 130 -6.29 16.23 1.25
C GLY A 130 -4.96 16.05 2.02
N VAL A 131 -3.83 16.04 1.33
CA VAL A 131 -2.49 15.86 1.93
C VAL A 131 -2.19 16.95 2.95
N GLU A 132 -2.45 18.23 2.64
CA GLU A 132 -2.22 19.34 3.57
C GLU A 132 -3.04 19.18 4.88
N ALA A 133 -4.31 18.80 4.75
CA ALA A 133 -5.16 18.57 5.92
C ALA A 133 -4.71 17.36 6.75
N PHE A 134 -4.30 16.28 6.08
CA PHE A 134 -3.74 15.09 6.71
C PHE A 134 -2.43 15.42 7.46
N GLU A 135 -1.49 16.09 6.80
CA GLU A 135 -0.22 16.49 7.42
C GLU A 135 -0.43 17.43 8.61
N ALA A 136 -1.35 18.38 8.49
CA ALA A 136 -1.68 19.28 9.61
C ALA A 136 -2.23 18.48 10.82
N ALA A 137 -3.12 17.50 10.57
CA ALA A 137 -3.67 16.65 11.62
C ALA A 137 -2.62 15.75 12.26
N MET A 138 -1.72 15.15 11.47
CA MET A 138 -0.61 14.34 11.96
C MET A 138 0.36 15.18 12.80
N ASN A 139 0.72 16.37 12.30
CA ASN A 139 1.60 17.31 13.00
C ASN A 139 1.01 17.77 14.35
N ALA A 140 -0.29 18.03 14.40
CA ALA A 140 -0.97 18.45 15.64
C ALA A 140 -1.00 17.35 16.72
N ARG A 141 -0.93 16.08 16.33
CA ARG A 141 -1.00 14.89 17.21
C ARG A 141 0.36 14.29 17.54
N THR A 142 1.41 14.66 16.79
CA THR A 142 2.77 14.14 17.00
C THR A 142 3.57 15.10 17.87
N PRO A 143 4.21 14.66 18.98
CA PRO A 143 5.11 15.50 19.78
C PRO A 143 6.21 16.14 18.94
N ASP A 144 6.60 17.38 19.28
CA ASP A 144 7.55 18.18 18.47
C ASP A 144 8.88 17.45 18.22
N VAL A 145 9.42 16.79 19.22
CA VAL A 145 10.69 16.03 19.10
C VAL A 145 10.55 14.88 18.11
N ASN A 146 9.43 14.15 18.16
CA ASN A 146 9.17 13.04 17.24
C ASN A 146 8.94 13.55 15.82
N ARG A 147 8.19 14.64 15.67
CA ARG A 147 7.91 15.27 14.38
C ARG A 147 9.18 15.74 13.69
N GLN A 148 10.07 16.41 14.42
CA GLN A 148 11.34 16.86 13.86
C GLN A 148 12.18 15.67 13.39
N ARG A 149 12.32 14.65 14.24
CA ARG A 149 13.10 13.45 13.90
C ARG A 149 12.49 12.66 12.73
N ALA A 150 11.18 12.48 12.70
CA ALA A 150 10.49 11.81 11.59
C ALA A 150 10.71 12.54 10.27
N ARG A 151 10.65 13.89 10.27
CA ARG A 151 10.92 14.71 9.08
C ARG A 151 12.36 14.55 8.59
N GLU A 152 13.35 14.57 9.47
CA GLU A 152 14.76 14.34 9.10
C GLU A 152 14.95 12.98 8.42
N LEU A 153 14.28 11.93 8.93
CA LEU A 153 14.35 10.58 8.38
C LEU A 153 13.64 10.50 7.02
N ASP A 154 12.47 11.12 6.88
CA ASP A 154 11.73 11.17 5.62
C ASP A 154 12.52 11.92 4.53
N GLU A 155 13.08 13.09 4.84
CA GLU A 155 13.92 13.84 3.92
C GLU A 155 15.15 13.04 3.45
N ARG A 156 15.76 12.24 4.34
CA ARG A 156 16.87 11.34 3.97
C ARG A 156 16.38 10.23 3.04
N ALA A 157 15.23 9.62 3.36
CA ALA A 157 14.62 8.60 2.51
C ALA A 157 14.33 9.14 1.10
N MET A 158 13.77 10.34 1.00
CA MET A 158 13.47 11.01 -0.27
C MET A 158 14.73 11.33 -1.11
N ARG A 159 15.89 11.53 -0.46
CA ARG A 159 17.18 11.68 -1.16
C ARG A 159 17.85 10.35 -1.50
N GLY A 160 17.23 9.21 -1.15
CA GLY A 160 17.83 7.88 -1.34
C GLY A 160 18.98 7.56 -0.36
N GLU A 161 19.07 8.30 0.76
CA GLU A 161 20.11 8.16 1.79
C GLU A 161 19.64 7.35 3.00
N GLY A 162 18.36 6.94 3.01
CA GLY A 162 17.76 6.17 4.09
C GLY A 162 17.86 4.66 3.86
N ASP A 163 17.69 3.91 4.93
CA ASP A 163 17.52 2.47 4.92
C ASP A 163 16.16 2.08 5.52
N GLU A 164 15.83 0.79 5.46
CA GLU A 164 14.58 0.24 6.00
C GLU A 164 14.39 0.59 7.48
N GLN A 165 15.44 0.48 8.28
CA GLN A 165 15.38 0.75 9.72
C GLN A 165 15.04 2.22 10.00
N ALA A 166 15.68 3.15 9.30
CA ALA A 166 15.41 4.58 9.43
C ALA A 166 13.98 4.94 9.01
N ALA A 167 13.48 4.33 7.94
CA ALA A 167 12.12 4.54 7.46
C ALA A 167 11.07 4.01 8.46
N LEU A 168 11.30 2.83 9.03
CA LEU A 168 10.43 2.26 10.08
C LEU A 168 10.54 3.05 11.40
N GLU A 169 11.73 3.58 11.77
CA GLU A 169 11.88 4.51 12.88
C GLU A 169 10.98 5.74 12.67
N GLY A 170 11.05 6.37 11.50
CA GLY A 170 10.24 7.53 11.15
C GLY A 170 8.74 7.25 11.26
N LEU A 171 8.29 6.11 10.72
CA LEU A 171 6.90 5.67 10.84
C LEU A 171 6.50 5.45 12.31
N GLY A 172 7.35 4.79 13.10
CA GLY A 172 7.10 4.53 14.52
C GLY A 172 6.94 5.81 15.35
N LEU A 173 7.69 6.86 15.03
CA LEU A 173 7.61 8.16 15.70
C LEU A 173 6.26 8.86 15.50
N VAL A 174 5.62 8.66 14.36
CA VAL A 174 4.31 9.23 14.02
C VAL A 174 3.15 8.24 14.17
N TRP A 175 3.43 6.97 14.43
CA TRP A 175 2.44 5.90 14.52
C TRP A 175 1.26 6.22 15.43
N PRO A 176 1.46 6.75 16.66
CA PRO A 176 0.35 7.09 17.54
C PRO A 176 -0.63 8.10 16.95
N ALA A 177 -0.14 9.01 16.09
CA ALA A 177 -0.97 10.06 15.51
C ALA A 177 -2.01 9.56 14.48
N TYR A 178 -1.87 8.33 13.99
CA TYR A 178 -2.88 7.68 13.14
C TYR A 178 -4.16 7.31 13.91
N PHE A 179 -4.12 7.27 15.23
CA PHE A 179 -5.25 6.86 16.06
C PHE A 179 -6.00 8.07 16.61
N ALA A 180 -7.30 7.93 16.82
CA ALA A 180 -8.15 8.99 17.38
C ALA A 180 -7.64 9.45 18.74
N HIS A 181 -7.12 8.52 19.53
CA HIS A 181 -6.48 8.75 20.83
C HIS A 181 -5.05 8.22 20.78
N PRO A 182 -4.06 9.09 20.53
CA PRO A 182 -2.65 8.67 20.40
C PRO A 182 -2.10 7.89 21.60
N ASP A 183 -2.55 8.24 22.81
CA ASP A 183 -2.11 7.56 24.05
C ASP A 183 -2.59 6.10 24.14
N ASP A 184 -3.67 5.76 23.43
CA ASP A 184 -4.24 4.42 23.38
C ASP A 184 -3.78 3.63 22.14
N ALA A 185 -2.84 4.18 21.36
CA ALA A 185 -2.37 3.54 20.15
C ALA A 185 -1.72 2.17 20.48
N PRO A 186 -2.10 1.10 19.76
CA PRO A 186 -1.43 -0.18 19.93
C PRO A 186 0.02 -0.08 19.46
N PRO A 187 0.91 -0.93 19.97
CA PRO A 187 2.26 -1.02 19.42
C PRO A 187 2.24 -1.21 17.91
N MET A 188 3.13 -0.53 17.22
CA MET A 188 3.31 -0.74 15.78
C MET A 188 3.68 -2.20 15.54
N MET A 189 2.93 -2.88 14.68
CA MET A 189 3.22 -4.26 14.32
C MET A 189 4.54 -4.35 13.54
N PRO A 190 5.23 -5.49 13.57
CA PRO A 190 6.39 -5.70 12.71
C PRO A 190 6.03 -5.52 11.24
N MET A 191 6.73 -4.63 10.57
CA MET A 191 6.56 -4.35 9.13
C MET A 191 7.94 -4.29 8.47
N ARG A 192 7.95 -4.44 7.15
CA ARG A 192 9.11 -4.19 6.30
C ARG A 192 8.81 -3.02 5.38
N MET A 193 9.84 -2.31 4.95
CA MET A 193 9.67 -1.13 4.11
C MET A 193 10.80 -0.99 3.08
N SER A 194 10.42 -0.80 1.82
CA SER A 194 11.33 -0.42 0.75
C SER A 194 11.41 1.11 0.64
N VAL A 195 12.55 1.66 0.98
CA VAL A 195 12.81 3.10 0.84
C VAL A 195 12.79 3.54 -0.63
N GLN A 196 13.24 2.68 -1.55
CA GLN A 196 13.25 2.99 -2.97
C GLN A 196 11.84 3.10 -3.56
N ALA A 197 10.95 2.16 -3.21
CA ALA A 197 9.56 2.21 -3.64
C ALA A 197 8.82 3.40 -2.99
N TYR A 198 9.12 3.70 -1.74
CA TYR A 198 8.58 4.85 -1.04
C TYR A 198 9.00 6.17 -1.70
N ALA A 199 10.27 6.35 -2.02
CA ALA A 199 10.78 7.56 -2.68
C ALA A 199 10.33 7.66 -4.16
N GLY A 200 10.15 6.54 -4.84
CA GLY A 200 9.75 6.48 -6.26
C GLY A 200 8.36 7.04 -6.55
N ARG A 201 7.47 7.09 -5.54
CA ARG A 201 6.09 7.63 -5.66
C ARG A 201 6.03 9.11 -6.08
N VAL A 202 7.10 9.86 -5.80
CA VAL A 202 7.14 11.33 -5.96
C VAL A 202 7.51 11.77 -7.38
N ARG A 203 7.84 10.85 -8.26
CA ARG A 203 7.98 11.15 -9.69
C ARG A 203 6.60 11.18 -10.37
N VAL A 204 5.68 11.97 -9.83
CA VAL A 204 4.51 12.41 -10.56
C VAL A 204 5.00 13.61 -11.35
N ASP A 205 5.27 13.40 -12.63
CA ASP A 205 5.60 14.47 -13.56
C ASP A 205 4.50 15.53 -13.49
N GLY A 206 4.92 16.78 -13.21
CA GLY A 206 4.05 17.95 -13.22
C GLY A 206 3.63 18.33 -14.63
#